data_cc0ff33ac0f0bd777851967fb16aee9b
#
_entry.id   cc0ff33ac0f0bd777851967fb16aee9b
#
_cell.length_a   1.000
_cell.length_b   1.000
_cell.length_c   1.000
_cell.angle_alpha   90.00
_cell.angle_beta   90.00
_cell.angle_gamma   90.00
#
_symmetry.space_group_name_H-M   'P 1'
#
loop_
_entity.id
_entity.type
_entity.pdbx_description
1 polymer ?
#
loop_
_entity_poly.entity_id
_entity_poly.type
_entity_poly.pdbx_seq_one_letter_code
_entity_poly.pdbx_strand_id
1 'polypeptide(L)'
;MTNLAVERVNVTEQVIEYLKTNIQRGVWKPGEKIASENELTNILSVSRASVRHAIQQLIAVGVLESYQGKGTFVKSMPIDFINENFDHLYVNAEILQLMEFRQIIEVASCKLAAERITEEGLRNLEFYYSKMKQAPKFSGEFIRNDMEFHMEILRATKNNMVIRSMEHVIQEVEKQQELYNTEAGVKRAIRYHGEILEALRRSDGERAAEVMVAHLSEVYFSK
;
A
#
# COMPACT_ATOMS: atom_id res chain seq x y z
N MET A 1 6.78 -20.24 31.96
CA MET A 1 5.37 -20.23 31.49
C MET A 1 5.31 -19.44 30.23
N THR A 2 5.26 -20.11 29.08
CA THR A 2 5.26 -19.51 27.77
C THR A 2 3.86 -18.92 27.51
N ASN A 3 3.75 -17.62 27.43
CA ASN A 3 2.50 -16.94 27.12
C ASN A 3 2.23 -17.11 25.61
N LEU A 4 1.40 -18.10 25.27
CA LEU A 4 0.88 -18.27 23.91
C LEU A 4 -0.09 -17.13 23.66
N ALA A 5 0.36 -16.10 22.94
CA ALA A 5 -0.53 -15.09 22.37
C ALA A 5 -1.47 -15.81 21.39
N VAL A 6 -2.75 -15.88 21.74
CA VAL A 6 -3.80 -16.33 20.83
C VAL A 6 -3.93 -15.25 19.76
N GLU A 7 -3.58 -15.56 18.50
CA GLU A 7 -3.93 -14.71 17.36
C GLU A 7 -5.44 -14.48 17.39
N ARG A 8 -5.85 -13.26 17.71
CA ARG A 8 -7.25 -12.86 17.60
C ARG A 8 -7.56 -12.72 16.12
N VAL A 9 -8.14 -13.75 15.55
CA VAL A 9 -8.71 -13.66 14.19
C VAL A 9 -9.69 -12.48 14.17
N ASN A 10 -9.41 -11.49 13.33
CA ASN A 10 -10.24 -10.31 13.23
C ASN A 10 -11.55 -10.66 12.52
N VAL A 11 -12.63 -10.85 13.29
CA VAL A 11 -13.94 -11.22 12.79
C VAL A 11 -14.48 -10.19 11.78
N THR A 12 -14.13 -8.91 11.95
CA THR A 12 -14.54 -7.85 11.02
C THR A 12 -13.91 -8.06 9.64
N GLU A 13 -12.63 -8.43 9.57
CA GLU A 13 -11.92 -8.74 8.32
C GLU A 13 -12.54 -9.95 7.61
N GLN A 14 -12.94 -10.98 8.34
CA GLN A 14 -13.63 -12.13 7.74
C GLN A 14 -14.96 -11.74 7.12
N VAL A 15 -15.73 -10.82 7.75
CA VAL A 15 -16.96 -10.28 7.18
C VAL A 15 -16.68 -9.48 5.92
N ILE A 16 -15.64 -8.64 5.93
CA ILE A 16 -15.22 -7.86 4.76
C ILE A 16 -14.86 -8.79 3.61
N GLU A 17 -14.04 -9.81 3.85
CA GLU A 17 -13.61 -10.77 2.83
C GLU A 17 -14.79 -11.57 2.24
N TYR A 18 -15.77 -11.93 3.07
CA TYR A 18 -17.01 -12.52 2.60
C TYR A 18 -17.78 -11.58 1.66
N LEU A 19 -17.94 -10.31 2.05
CA LEU A 19 -18.64 -9.32 1.22
C LEU A 19 -17.88 -9.06 -0.09
N LYS A 20 -16.56 -8.88 -0.03
CA LYS A 20 -15.67 -8.72 -1.18
C LYS A 20 -15.83 -9.87 -2.17
N THR A 21 -15.68 -11.10 -1.70
CA THR A 21 -15.79 -12.31 -2.53
C THR A 21 -17.14 -12.39 -3.24
N ASN A 22 -18.24 -12.08 -2.55
CA ASN A 22 -19.57 -12.13 -3.15
C ASN A 22 -19.80 -11.02 -4.19
N ILE A 23 -19.27 -9.81 -3.97
CA ILE A 23 -19.32 -8.72 -4.96
C ILE A 23 -18.48 -9.09 -6.19
N GLN A 24 -17.26 -9.57 -6.00
CA GLN A 24 -16.36 -9.96 -7.10
C GLN A 24 -16.91 -11.12 -7.93
N ARG A 25 -17.61 -12.07 -7.29
CA ARG A 25 -18.29 -13.19 -7.98
C ARG A 25 -19.62 -12.78 -8.62
N GLY A 26 -20.05 -11.53 -8.48
CA GLY A 26 -21.30 -11.01 -9.05
C GLY A 26 -22.55 -11.52 -8.36
N VAL A 27 -22.47 -12.03 -7.13
CA VAL A 27 -23.64 -12.35 -6.29
C VAL A 27 -24.41 -11.07 -5.97
N TRP A 28 -23.70 -9.98 -5.73
CA TRP A 28 -24.26 -8.63 -5.69
C TRP A 28 -23.50 -7.75 -6.70
N LYS A 29 -24.22 -7.30 -7.70
CA LYS A 29 -23.69 -6.44 -8.76
C LYS A 29 -23.69 -4.96 -8.34
N PRO A 30 -22.88 -4.10 -9.00
CA PRO A 30 -22.98 -2.66 -8.84
C PRO A 30 -24.44 -2.16 -8.93
N GLY A 31 -24.89 -1.40 -7.93
CA GLY A 31 -26.26 -0.91 -7.78
C GLY A 31 -27.22 -1.89 -7.10
N GLU A 32 -26.85 -3.12 -6.85
CA GLU A 32 -27.72 -4.10 -6.18
C GLU A 32 -27.62 -4.02 -4.65
N LYS A 33 -28.73 -4.37 -4.01
CA LYS A 33 -28.85 -4.45 -2.56
C LYS A 33 -28.15 -5.70 -2.03
N ILE A 34 -27.26 -5.52 -1.04
CA ILE A 34 -26.66 -6.66 -0.33
C ILE A 34 -27.61 -7.21 0.75
N ALA A 35 -27.28 -8.37 1.29
CA ALA A 35 -27.97 -8.93 2.45
C ALA A 35 -27.96 -7.92 3.62
N SER A 36 -29.05 -7.89 4.39
CA SER A 36 -29.16 -7.02 5.57
C SER A 36 -28.20 -7.41 6.68
N GLU A 37 -27.93 -6.49 7.62
CA GLU A 37 -27.10 -6.76 8.80
C GLU A 37 -27.57 -8.02 9.55
N ASN A 38 -28.88 -8.23 9.66
CA ASN A 38 -29.45 -9.40 10.34
C ASN A 38 -29.19 -10.69 9.58
N GLU A 39 -29.39 -10.68 8.26
CA GLU A 39 -29.11 -11.83 7.40
C GLU A 39 -27.62 -12.19 7.43
N LEU A 40 -26.73 -11.19 7.31
CA LEU A 40 -25.28 -11.40 7.40
C LEU A 40 -24.86 -11.95 8.75
N THR A 41 -25.44 -11.46 9.85
CA THR A 41 -25.20 -11.99 11.20
C THR A 41 -25.57 -13.47 11.30
N ASN A 42 -26.69 -13.87 10.71
CA ASN A 42 -27.14 -15.26 10.70
C ASN A 42 -26.28 -16.13 9.78
N ILE A 43 -25.97 -15.67 8.56
CA ILE A 43 -25.16 -16.41 7.58
C ILE A 43 -23.77 -16.69 8.12
N LEU A 44 -23.12 -15.66 8.73
CA LEU A 44 -21.73 -15.73 9.16
C LEU A 44 -21.58 -16.17 10.62
N SER A 45 -22.68 -16.28 11.38
CA SER A 45 -22.66 -16.61 12.81
C SER A 45 -21.76 -15.69 13.64
N VAL A 46 -21.74 -14.39 13.32
CA VAL A 46 -20.92 -13.35 13.98
C VAL A 46 -21.78 -12.30 14.65
N SER A 47 -21.18 -11.43 15.47
CA SER A 47 -21.92 -10.36 16.16
C SER A 47 -22.43 -9.29 15.18
N ARG A 48 -23.59 -8.67 15.50
CA ARG A 48 -24.09 -7.50 14.75
C ARG A 48 -23.12 -6.34 14.72
N ALA A 49 -22.33 -6.17 15.79
CA ALA A 49 -21.32 -5.13 15.87
C ALA A 49 -20.22 -5.35 14.83
N SER A 50 -19.73 -6.58 14.66
CA SER A 50 -18.73 -6.93 13.65
C SER A 50 -19.24 -6.71 12.22
N VAL A 51 -20.49 -7.13 11.93
CA VAL A 51 -21.13 -6.91 10.62
C VAL A 51 -21.28 -5.42 10.33
N ARG A 52 -21.79 -4.65 11.29
CA ARG A 52 -21.97 -3.22 11.14
C ARG A 52 -20.64 -2.50 10.92
N HIS A 53 -19.60 -2.88 11.66
CA HIS A 53 -18.27 -2.30 11.51
C HIS A 53 -17.70 -2.59 10.12
N ALA A 54 -17.81 -3.82 9.62
CA ALA A 54 -17.41 -4.18 8.27
C ALA A 54 -18.13 -3.35 7.19
N ILE A 55 -19.46 -3.24 7.29
CA ILE A 55 -20.28 -2.42 6.37
C ILE A 55 -19.85 -0.95 6.42
N GLN A 56 -19.61 -0.39 7.60
CA GLN A 56 -19.17 1.01 7.77
C GLN A 56 -17.80 1.24 7.10
N GLN A 57 -16.87 0.32 7.24
CA GLN A 57 -15.57 0.41 6.56
C GLN A 57 -15.73 0.37 5.04
N LEU A 58 -16.58 -0.52 4.50
CA LEU A 58 -16.87 -0.60 3.07
C LEU A 58 -17.59 0.64 2.52
N ILE A 59 -18.40 1.30 3.34
CA ILE A 59 -19.01 2.59 3.00
C ILE A 59 -17.95 3.69 2.98
N ALA A 60 -17.06 3.71 3.97
CA ALA A 60 -16.00 4.73 4.08
C ALA A 60 -15.04 4.73 2.87
N VAL A 61 -14.73 3.54 2.34
CA VAL A 61 -13.90 3.40 1.12
C VAL A 61 -14.71 3.44 -0.18
N GLY A 62 -16.02 3.68 -0.09
CA GLY A 62 -16.86 3.88 -1.28
C GLY A 62 -17.22 2.62 -2.07
N VAL A 63 -17.10 1.44 -1.48
CA VAL A 63 -17.58 0.16 -2.06
C VAL A 63 -19.07 -0.01 -1.88
N LEU A 64 -19.57 0.37 -0.72
CA LEU A 64 -21.00 0.30 -0.38
C LEU A 64 -21.58 1.71 -0.17
N GLU A 65 -22.89 1.81 -0.27
CA GLU A 65 -23.68 2.98 0.10
C GLU A 65 -24.93 2.55 0.85
N SER A 66 -25.34 3.30 1.88
CA SER A 66 -26.49 2.95 2.71
C SER A 66 -27.57 4.02 2.64
N TYR A 67 -28.82 3.58 2.44
CA TYR A 67 -30.00 4.44 2.42
C TYR A 67 -30.93 4.08 3.57
N GLN A 68 -31.27 5.08 4.38
CA GLN A 68 -32.15 4.89 5.54
C GLN A 68 -33.48 4.25 5.12
N GLY A 69 -33.83 3.17 5.78
CA GLY A 69 -35.08 2.42 5.51
C GLY A 69 -35.05 1.55 4.25
N LYS A 70 -34.06 1.70 3.36
CA LYS A 70 -33.95 0.93 2.11
C LYS A 70 -32.92 -0.18 2.20
N GLY A 71 -31.85 0.01 2.95
CA GLY A 71 -30.76 -0.94 3.15
C GLY A 71 -29.45 -0.48 2.57
N THR A 72 -28.50 -1.42 2.44
CA THR A 72 -27.15 -1.18 1.93
C THR A 72 -27.00 -1.77 0.54
N PHE A 73 -26.33 -1.06 -0.36
CA PHE A 73 -26.19 -1.38 -1.77
C PHE A 73 -24.73 -1.35 -2.18
N VAL A 74 -24.35 -2.16 -3.15
CA VAL A 74 -23.07 -2.01 -3.84
C VAL A 74 -23.10 -0.70 -4.63
N LYS A 75 -22.09 0.15 -4.50
CA LYS A 75 -22.05 1.43 -5.18
C LYS A 75 -22.09 1.23 -6.70
N SER A 76 -22.89 2.04 -7.40
CA SER A 76 -23.08 1.94 -8.85
C SER A 76 -21.87 2.55 -9.60
N MET A 77 -20.80 1.77 -9.71
CA MET A 77 -19.56 2.13 -10.40
C MET A 77 -18.96 0.90 -11.09
N PRO A 78 -18.03 1.05 -12.03
CA PRO A 78 -17.33 -0.08 -12.65
C PRO A 78 -16.68 -0.98 -11.60
N ILE A 79 -16.69 -2.30 -11.84
CA ILE A 79 -16.19 -3.30 -10.89
C ILE A 79 -14.67 -3.11 -10.59
N ASP A 80 -13.92 -2.60 -11.56
CA ASP A 80 -12.50 -2.32 -11.37
C ASP A 80 -12.25 -1.25 -10.30
N PHE A 81 -13.06 -0.19 -10.27
CA PHE A 81 -13.02 0.83 -9.21
C PHE A 81 -13.45 0.27 -7.84
N ILE A 82 -14.41 -0.66 -7.82
CA ILE A 82 -14.81 -1.34 -6.59
C ILE A 82 -13.66 -2.19 -6.07
N ASN A 83 -12.94 -2.89 -6.94
CA ASN A 83 -11.78 -3.70 -6.56
C ASN A 83 -10.63 -2.83 -6.03
N GLU A 84 -10.32 -1.71 -6.67
CA GLU A 84 -9.35 -0.73 -6.16
C GLU A 84 -9.74 -0.22 -4.76
N ASN A 85 -11.01 0.06 -4.52
CA ASN A 85 -11.51 0.51 -3.22
C ASN A 85 -11.43 -0.59 -2.15
N PHE A 86 -11.58 -1.87 -2.50
CA PHE A 86 -11.33 -2.98 -1.58
C PHE A 86 -9.87 -3.04 -1.13
N ASP A 87 -8.93 -2.76 -2.03
CA ASP A 87 -7.51 -2.78 -1.71
C ASP A 87 -7.16 -1.68 -0.68
N HIS A 88 -7.87 -0.54 -0.69
CA HIS A 88 -7.72 0.52 0.32
C HIS A 88 -8.20 0.14 1.74
N LEU A 89 -9.02 -0.91 1.89
CA LEU A 89 -9.49 -1.37 3.21
C LEU A 89 -8.40 -2.04 4.05
N TYR A 90 -7.42 -2.62 3.38
CA TYR A 90 -6.33 -3.34 4.03
C TYR A 90 -5.17 -2.42 4.46
N VAL A 91 -5.30 -1.11 4.20
CA VAL A 91 -4.41 -0.11 4.80
C VAL A 91 -4.73 -0.03 6.29
N ASN A 92 -4.14 -0.95 7.06
CA ASN A 92 -4.28 -0.93 8.51
C ASN A 92 -3.48 0.25 9.11
N ALA A 93 -3.75 0.58 10.39
CA ALA A 93 -3.06 1.68 11.07
C ALA A 93 -1.54 1.48 11.10
N GLU A 94 -1.06 0.24 11.10
CA GLU A 94 0.37 -0.10 11.08
C GLU A 94 1.01 0.27 9.75
N ILE A 95 0.32 0.05 8.62
CA ILE A 95 0.81 0.47 7.29
C ILE A 95 0.89 1.99 7.20
N LEU A 96 -0.11 2.71 7.70
CA LEU A 96 -0.06 4.18 7.72
C LEU A 96 1.12 4.70 8.52
N GLN A 97 1.39 4.13 9.70
CA GLN A 97 2.57 4.47 10.51
C GLN A 97 3.87 4.09 9.81
N LEU A 98 3.91 2.94 9.13
CA LEU A 98 5.05 2.48 8.36
C LEU A 98 5.36 3.47 7.20
N MET A 99 4.33 3.94 6.50
CA MET A 99 4.47 4.92 5.43
C MET A 99 4.89 6.29 5.95
N GLU A 100 4.33 6.73 7.07
CA GLU A 100 4.75 7.96 7.73
C GLU A 100 6.24 7.88 8.14
N PHE A 101 6.66 6.75 8.69
CA PHE A 101 8.06 6.53 9.03
C PHE A 101 8.96 6.57 7.79
N ARG A 102 8.58 5.89 6.70
CA ARG A 102 9.30 5.95 5.43
C ARG A 102 9.41 7.39 4.93
N GLN A 103 8.33 8.14 4.95
CA GLN A 103 8.32 9.52 4.50
C GLN A 103 9.29 10.39 5.31
N ILE A 104 9.29 10.26 6.64
CA ILE A 104 10.21 10.99 7.53
C ILE A 104 11.67 10.66 7.19
N ILE A 105 12.00 9.38 7.05
CA ILE A 105 13.38 8.92 6.89
C ILE A 105 13.88 9.09 5.46
N GLU A 106 13.12 8.64 4.46
CA GLU A 106 13.60 8.58 3.08
C GLU A 106 13.69 9.96 2.42
N VAL A 107 12.75 10.86 2.72
CA VAL A 107 12.76 12.24 2.22
C VAL A 107 13.99 12.99 2.75
N ALA A 108 14.26 12.89 4.06
CA ALA A 108 15.47 13.49 4.64
C ALA A 108 16.75 12.85 4.11
N SER A 109 16.72 11.54 3.85
CA SER A 109 17.85 10.79 3.30
C SER A 109 18.20 11.20 1.86
N CYS A 110 17.24 11.60 1.04
CA CYS A 110 17.51 12.11 -0.31
C CYS A 110 18.47 13.31 -0.32
N LYS A 111 18.31 14.24 0.62
CA LYS A 111 19.19 15.42 0.74
C LYS A 111 20.60 15.01 1.08
N LEU A 112 20.78 14.14 2.08
CA LEU A 112 22.09 13.62 2.47
C LEU A 112 22.72 12.73 1.38
N ALA A 113 21.91 11.95 0.70
CA ALA A 113 22.37 11.11 -0.40
C ALA A 113 22.93 11.94 -1.55
N ALA A 114 22.26 13.03 -1.94
CA ALA A 114 22.74 13.92 -2.99
C ALA A 114 24.12 14.52 -2.72
N GLU A 115 24.45 14.73 -1.43
CA GLU A 115 25.76 15.24 -1.02
C GLU A 115 26.86 14.16 -0.95
N ARG A 116 26.48 12.89 -0.73
CA ARG A 116 27.41 11.84 -0.28
C ARG A 116 27.48 10.63 -1.19
N ILE A 117 26.58 10.54 -2.18
CA ILE A 117 26.52 9.41 -3.10
C ILE A 117 27.81 9.33 -3.91
N THR A 118 28.27 8.10 -4.11
CA THR A 118 29.44 7.81 -4.92
C THR A 118 29.03 7.41 -6.33
N GLU A 119 29.99 7.41 -7.26
CA GLU A 119 29.78 6.85 -8.61
C GLU A 119 29.31 5.39 -8.58
N GLU A 120 29.73 4.61 -7.59
CA GLU A 120 29.26 3.25 -7.37
C GLU A 120 27.80 3.24 -6.93
N GLY A 121 27.42 4.10 -5.97
CA GLY A 121 26.03 4.24 -5.53
C GLY A 121 25.10 4.65 -6.66
N LEU A 122 25.52 5.57 -7.52
CA LEU A 122 24.75 5.95 -8.71
C LEU A 122 24.59 4.77 -9.67
N ARG A 123 25.64 3.99 -9.91
CA ARG A 123 25.54 2.76 -10.75
C ARG A 123 24.60 1.72 -10.15
N ASN A 124 24.59 1.57 -8.83
CA ASN A 124 23.68 0.66 -8.14
C ASN A 124 22.23 1.12 -8.32
N LEU A 125 21.92 2.40 -8.14
CA LEU A 125 20.60 2.97 -8.39
C LEU A 125 20.15 2.75 -9.85
N GLU A 126 21.04 2.98 -10.82
CA GLU A 126 20.77 2.71 -12.23
C GLU A 126 20.47 1.23 -12.50
N PHE A 127 21.20 0.34 -11.86
CA PHE A 127 21.01 -1.10 -11.97
C PHE A 127 19.62 -1.49 -11.46
N TYR A 128 19.23 -1.09 -10.23
CA TYR A 128 17.93 -1.42 -9.67
C TYR A 128 16.78 -0.79 -10.48
N TYR A 129 16.92 0.45 -10.90
CA TYR A 129 15.96 1.12 -11.78
C TYR A 129 15.78 0.38 -13.11
N SER A 130 16.87 -0.08 -13.73
CA SER A 130 16.82 -0.86 -14.96
C SER A 130 16.11 -2.21 -14.76
N LYS A 131 16.38 -2.87 -13.63
CA LYS A 131 15.75 -4.13 -13.24
C LYS A 131 14.25 -3.96 -13.02
N MET A 132 13.80 -2.92 -12.32
CA MET A 132 12.36 -2.61 -12.18
C MET A 132 11.66 -2.46 -13.53
N LYS A 133 12.29 -1.78 -14.50
CA LYS A 133 11.72 -1.59 -15.84
C LYS A 133 11.59 -2.87 -16.64
N GLN A 134 12.46 -3.85 -16.39
CA GLN A 134 12.50 -5.13 -17.09
C GLN A 134 11.68 -6.22 -16.39
N ALA A 135 11.47 -6.09 -15.10
CA ALA A 135 10.74 -7.07 -14.32
C ALA A 135 9.28 -7.24 -14.80
N PRO A 136 8.75 -8.47 -14.77
CA PRO A 136 7.32 -8.67 -14.98
C PRO A 136 6.52 -7.81 -14.00
N LYS A 137 5.47 -7.18 -14.48
CA LYS A 137 4.58 -6.37 -13.62
C LYS A 137 4.04 -7.25 -12.50
N PHE A 138 3.94 -6.70 -11.30
CA PHE A 138 3.45 -7.38 -10.09
C PHE A 138 4.30 -8.56 -9.61
N SER A 139 5.54 -8.66 -10.07
CA SER A 139 6.43 -9.74 -9.64
C SER A 139 7.19 -9.38 -8.36
N GLY A 140 7.51 -10.39 -7.55
CA GLY A 140 8.43 -10.22 -6.43
C GLY A 140 9.82 -9.68 -6.85
N GLU A 141 10.18 -9.83 -8.14
CA GLU A 141 11.40 -9.23 -8.69
C GLU A 141 11.28 -7.70 -8.80
N PHE A 142 10.12 -7.19 -9.24
CA PHE A 142 9.87 -5.74 -9.25
C PHE A 142 9.98 -5.17 -7.83
N ILE A 143 9.27 -5.78 -6.87
CA ILE A 143 9.23 -5.33 -5.47
C ILE A 143 10.64 -5.31 -4.86
N ARG A 144 11.41 -6.38 -5.01
CA ARG A 144 12.79 -6.43 -4.49
C ARG A 144 13.68 -5.33 -5.06
N ASN A 145 13.60 -5.07 -6.36
CA ASN A 145 14.41 -4.01 -6.98
C ASN A 145 13.96 -2.62 -6.58
N ASP A 146 12.65 -2.41 -6.37
CA ASP A 146 12.09 -1.18 -5.80
C ASP A 146 12.65 -0.93 -4.39
N MET A 147 12.58 -1.94 -3.52
CA MET A 147 13.12 -1.81 -2.16
C MET A 147 14.64 -1.60 -2.14
N GLU A 148 15.40 -2.30 -2.97
CA GLU A 148 16.85 -2.10 -3.06
C GLU A 148 17.23 -0.72 -3.58
N PHE A 149 16.43 -0.14 -4.48
CA PHE A 149 16.60 1.25 -4.91
C PHE A 149 16.48 2.22 -3.73
N HIS A 150 15.43 2.07 -2.91
CA HIS A 150 15.25 2.87 -1.70
C HIS A 150 16.41 2.66 -0.71
N MET A 151 16.80 1.40 -0.48
CA MET A 151 17.93 1.09 0.40
C MET A 151 19.25 1.71 -0.08
N GLU A 152 19.50 1.79 -1.36
CA GLU A 152 20.71 2.41 -1.89
C GLU A 152 20.77 3.92 -1.60
N ILE A 153 19.65 4.62 -1.66
CA ILE A 153 19.55 6.02 -1.22
C ILE A 153 19.93 6.14 0.26
N LEU A 154 19.44 5.23 1.11
CA LEU A 154 19.73 5.22 2.53
C LEU A 154 21.21 4.89 2.81
N ARG A 155 21.81 3.94 2.08
CA ARG A 155 23.24 3.61 2.15
C ARG A 155 24.10 4.82 1.77
N ALA A 156 23.68 5.60 0.78
CA ALA A 156 24.36 6.83 0.36
C ALA A 156 24.44 7.88 1.49
N THR A 157 23.52 7.86 2.46
CA THR A 157 23.60 8.74 3.64
C THR A 157 24.84 8.49 4.51
N LYS A 158 25.46 7.30 4.42
CA LYS A 158 26.54 6.81 5.30
C LYS A 158 26.18 6.83 6.79
N ASN A 159 24.89 6.78 7.11
CA ASN A 159 24.38 6.75 8.48
C ASN A 159 23.88 5.35 8.82
N ASN A 160 24.66 4.59 9.57
CA ASN A 160 24.33 3.21 9.94
C ASN A 160 23.04 3.09 10.76
N MET A 161 22.62 4.12 11.49
CA MET A 161 21.37 4.10 12.26
C MET A 161 20.18 4.17 11.31
N VAL A 162 20.24 5.03 10.29
CA VAL A 162 19.22 5.13 9.23
C VAL A 162 19.10 3.80 8.49
N ILE A 163 20.22 3.22 8.07
CA ILE A 163 20.26 1.96 7.31
C ILE A 163 19.61 0.83 8.12
N ARG A 164 20.06 0.59 9.35
CA ARG A 164 19.54 -0.49 10.21
C ARG A 164 18.07 -0.32 10.56
N SER A 165 17.61 0.90 10.80
CA SER A 165 16.20 1.16 11.08
C SER A 165 15.31 0.79 9.91
N MET A 166 15.77 1.05 8.68
CA MET A 166 15.01 0.77 7.48
C MET A 166 15.08 -0.69 7.03
N GLU A 167 16.15 -1.43 7.31
CA GLU A 167 16.23 -2.86 7.01
C GLU A 167 15.06 -3.65 7.62
N HIS A 168 14.61 -3.26 8.81
CA HIS A 168 13.47 -3.89 9.48
C HIS A 168 12.13 -3.48 8.85
N VAL A 169 12.01 -2.21 8.52
CA VAL A 169 10.80 -1.62 7.91
C VAL A 169 10.56 -2.17 6.50
N ILE A 170 11.61 -2.31 5.70
CA ILE A 170 11.52 -2.81 4.33
C ILE A 170 10.97 -4.24 4.27
N GLN A 171 11.35 -5.12 5.20
CA GLN A 171 10.81 -6.48 5.27
C GLN A 171 9.29 -6.49 5.49
N GLU A 172 8.76 -5.55 6.27
CA GLU A 172 7.31 -5.41 6.46
C GLU A 172 6.63 -4.80 5.24
N VAL A 173 7.27 -3.85 4.57
CA VAL A 173 6.76 -3.24 3.33
C VAL A 173 6.70 -4.27 2.19
N GLU A 174 7.72 -5.11 2.02
CA GLU A 174 7.74 -6.18 1.00
C GLU A 174 6.52 -7.10 1.12
N LYS A 175 6.21 -7.54 2.33
CA LYS A 175 5.06 -8.42 2.60
C LYS A 175 3.73 -7.78 2.20
N GLN A 176 3.66 -6.46 2.24
CA GLN A 176 2.42 -5.72 2.02
C GLN A 176 2.30 -5.19 0.60
N GLN A 177 3.41 -4.93 -0.09
CA GLN A 177 3.39 -4.44 -1.47
C GLN A 177 2.79 -5.42 -2.48
N GLU A 178 2.83 -6.73 -2.21
CA GLU A 178 2.13 -7.71 -3.04
C GLU A 178 0.62 -7.46 -3.11
N LEU A 179 0.05 -6.80 -2.08
CA LEU A 179 -1.38 -6.50 -2.00
C LEU A 179 -1.79 -5.22 -2.77
N TYR A 180 -0.85 -4.31 -3.05
CA TYR A 180 -1.14 -2.96 -3.59
C TYR A 180 -0.57 -2.67 -4.98
N ASN A 181 0.06 -3.66 -5.63
CA ASN A 181 0.65 -3.48 -6.95
C ASN A 181 -0.43 -3.43 -8.04
N THR A 182 -0.81 -2.22 -8.44
CA THR A 182 -1.63 -1.98 -9.64
C THR A 182 -0.75 -1.61 -10.84
N GLU A 183 -1.24 -1.82 -12.07
CA GLU A 183 -0.50 -1.42 -13.28
C GLU A 183 -0.19 0.08 -13.32
N ALA A 184 -1.13 0.89 -12.85
CA ALA A 184 -0.93 2.34 -12.71
C ALA A 184 0.13 2.66 -11.66
N GLY A 185 0.13 1.93 -10.53
CA GLY A 185 1.12 2.07 -9.46
C GLY A 185 2.53 1.76 -9.94
N VAL A 186 2.72 0.64 -10.64
CA VAL A 186 4.04 0.27 -11.22
C VAL A 186 4.54 1.33 -12.21
N LYS A 187 3.69 1.85 -13.10
CA LYS A 187 4.09 2.92 -14.04
C LYS A 187 4.49 4.20 -13.31
N ARG A 188 3.76 4.58 -12.26
CA ARG A 188 4.08 5.75 -11.43
C ARG A 188 5.39 5.55 -10.68
N ALA A 189 5.59 4.40 -10.03
CA ALA A 189 6.83 4.08 -9.34
C ALA A 189 8.04 4.22 -10.27
N ILE A 190 8.03 3.59 -11.45
CA ILE A 190 9.11 3.69 -12.43
C ILE A 190 9.38 5.17 -12.81
N ARG A 191 8.35 5.98 -12.99
CA ARG A 191 8.52 7.42 -13.31
C ARG A 191 9.24 8.14 -12.17
N TYR A 192 8.76 7.99 -10.94
CA TYR A 192 9.33 8.68 -9.79
C TYR A 192 10.76 8.24 -9.49
N HIS A 193 11.07 6.95 -9.57
CA HIS A 193 12.43 6.46 -9.40
C HIS A 193 13.39 7.05 -10.45
N GLY A 194 12.94 7.20 -11.70
CA GLY A 194 13.72 7.87 -12.74
C GLY A 194 14.00 9.34 -12.42
N GLU A 195 12.99 10.08 -11.93
CA GLU A 195 13.15 11.48 -11.53
C GLU A 195 14.07 11.64 -10.31
N ILE A 196 13.96 10.75 -9.31
CA ILE A 196 14.86 10.72 -8.13
C ILE A 196 16.31 10.45 -8.56
N LEU A 197 16.53 9.43 -9.39
CA LEU A 197 17.87 9.08 -9.89
C LEU A 197 18.51 10.27 -10.63
N GLU A 198 17.76 10.95 -11.48
CA GLU A 198 18.25 12.11 -12.22
C GLU A 198 18.57 13.30 -11.30
N ALA A 199 17.77 13.53 -10.26
CA ALA A 199 18.05 14.56 -9.26
C ALA A 199 19.33 14.25 -8.47
N LEU A 200 19.51 13.00 -8.04
CA LEU A 200 20.74 12.57 -7.34
C LEU A 200 22.00 12.68 -8.22
N ARG A 201 21.91 12.38 -9.52
CA ARG A 201 23.02 12.60 -10.46
C ARG A 201 23.45 14.05 -10.55
N ARG A 202 22.51 14.98 -10.39
CA ARG A 202 22.76 16.42 -10.41
C ARG A 202 23.14 16.97 -9.03
N SER A 203 23.24 16.12 -8.02
CA SER A 203 23.42 16.52 -6.63
C SER A 203 22.31 17.46 -6.13
N ASP A 204 21.09 17.36 -6.72
CA ASP A 204 19.93 18.15 -6.34
C ASP A 204 19.09 17.41 -5.29
N GLY A 205 19.52 17.56 -4.03
CA GLY A 205 18.87 16.90 -2.89
C GLY A 205 17.47 17.42 -2.59
N GLU A 206 17.19 18.70 -2.86
CA GLU A 206 15.85 19.27 -2.67
C GLU A 206 14.88 18.66 -3.68
N ARG A 207 15.26 18.59 -4.94
CA ARG A 207 14.42 17.96 -5.98
C ARG A 207 14.21 16.47 -5.71
N ALA A 208 15.27 15.75 -5.31
CA ALA A 208 15.14 14.33 -4.96
C ALA A 208 14.14 14.12 -3.81
N ALA A 209 14.20 14.97 -2.77
CA ALA A 209 13.30 14.94 -1.64
C ALA A 209 11.84 15.25 -2.04
N GLU A 210 11.60 16.28 -2.84
CA GLU A 210 10.26 16.62 -3.36
C GLU A 210 9.63 15.45 -4.13
N VAL A 211 10.40 14.81 -5.02
CA VAL A 211 9.93 13.68 -5.80
C VAL A 211 9.67 12.46 -4.91
N MET A 212 10.50 12.23 -3.88
CA MET A 212 10.29 11.16 -2.91
C MET A 212 8.99 11.37 -2.12
N VAL A 213 8.68 12.60 -1.70
CA VAL A 213 7.37 12.92 -1.07
C VAL A 213 6.23 12.54 -1.99
N ALA A 214 6.27 12.97 -3.25
CA ALA A 214 5.23 12.67 -4.22
C ALA A 214 5.09 11.15 -4.45
N HIS A 215 6.22 10.45 -4.60
CA HIS A 215 6.27 9.00 -4.77
C HIS A 215 5.60 8.26 -3.62
N LEU A 216 6.01 8.51 -2.38
CA LEU A 216 5.48 7.83 -1.20
C LEU A 216 4.01 8.21 -0.92
N SER A 217 3.61 9.45 -1.21
CA SER A 217 2.22 9.90 -1.01
C SER A 217 1.25 9.28 -2.02
N GLU A 218 1.64 9.17 -3.29
CA GLU A 218 0.75 8.62 -4.33
C GLU A 218 0.61 7.09 -4.27
N VAL A 219 1.60 6.37 -3.76
CA VAL A 219 1.53 4.92 -3.62
C VAL A 219 0.40 4.50 -2.67
N TYR A 220 0.10 5.33 -1.64
CA TYR A 220 -0.83 4.96 -0.57
C TYR A 220 -2.03 5.90 -0.38
N PHE A 221 -2.01 7.09 -0.98
CA PHE A 221 -3.05 8.10 -0.82
C PHE A 221 -3.67 8.55 -2.16
N SER A 222 -3.47 7.80 -3.25
CA SER A 222 -4.17 8.07 -4.51
C SER A 222 -5.67 7.95 -4.29
N LYS A 223 -6.31 9.13 -4.18
CA LYS A 223 -7.77 9.29 -4.12
C LYS A 223 -8.39 8.98 -5.47
#